data_8f37bde718f8efb542c7c9237399424e
#
_entry.id   8f37bde718f8efb542c7c9237399424e
#
_cell.length_a   1.000
_cell.length_b   1.000
_cell.length_c   1.000
_cell.angle_alpha   90.00
_cell.angle_beta   90.00
_cell.angle_gamma   90.00
#
_symmetry.space_group_name_H-M   'P 1'
#
loop_
_entity.id
_entity.type
_entity.pdbx_description
1 polymer ?
#
loop_
_entity_poly.entity_id
_entity_poly.type
_entity_poly.pdbx_seq_one_letter_code
_entity_poly.pdbx_strand_id
1 'polypeptide(L)' 'MYGWASRDGTWRVRVVETDDGPALEVKRNDEWLAWVTSVRALGELVPLDQLVQLPAES' A
#
# COMPACT_ATOMS: atom_id res chain seq x y z
N MET A 1 6.34 -11.37 -0.05
CA MET A 1 5.21 -10.45 -0.15
C MET A 1 5.74 -9.03 -0.29
N TYR A 2 5.20 -8.26 -1.22
CA TYR A 2 5.68 -6.91 -1.47
C TYR A 2 4.84 -5.88 -0.73
N GLY A 3 5.50 -4.84 -0.28
CA GLY A 3 4.82 -3.77 0.40
C GLY A 3 5.63 -2.49 0.36
N TRP A 4 5.00 -1.42 0.79
CA TRP A 4 5.60 -0.10 0.87
C TRP A 4 5.20 0.57 2.17
N ALA A 5 6.03 1.45 2.67
CA ALA A 5 5.73 2.24 3.85
C ALA A 5 6.37 3.61 3.69
N SER A 6 5.72 4.64 4.23
CA SER A 6 6.35 5.95 4.29
C SER A 6 7.41 5.96 5.38
N ARG A 7 8.38 6.86 5.24
CA ARG A 7 9.49 6.93 6.19
C ARG A 7 9.05 7.30 7.60
N ASP A 8 7.98 8.08 7.70
CA ASP A 8 7.45 8.49 8.99
C ASP A 8 6.48 7.47 9.60
N GLY A 9 6.21 6.38 8.88
CA GLY A 9 5.32 5.33 9.36
C GLY A 9 3.84 5.62 9.20
N THR A 10 3.47 6.75 8.61
CA THR A 10 2.06 7.13 8.45
C THR A 10 1.33 6.21 7.48
N TRP A 11 1.96 5.90 6.35
CA TRP A 11 1.34 5.15 5.27
C TRP A 11 1.92 3.75 5.18
N ARG A 12 1.05 2.78 4.95
CA ARG A 12 1.44 1.41 4.62
C ARG A 12 0.59 0.91 3.48
N VAL A 13 1.24 0.27 2.53
CA VAL A 13 0.59 -0.33 1.37
C VAL A 13 1.14 -1.73 1.20
N ARG A 14 0.26 -2.70 0.99
CA ARG A 14 0.71 -4.07 0.71
C ARG A 14 -0.20 -4.71 -0.33
N VAL A 15 0.34 -5.70 -1.03
CA VAL A 15 -0.42 -6.46 -2.01
C VAL A 15 -1.19 -7.55 -1.25
N VAL A 16 -2.50 -7.63 -1.52
CA VAL A 16 -3.37 -8.65 -0.94
C VAL A 16 -4.13 -9.33 -2.08
N GLU A 17 -4.51 -10.58 -1.86
CA GLU A 17 -5.35 -11.30 -2.81
C GLU A 17 -6.81 -11.13 -2.42
N THR A 18 -7.63 -10.83 -3.41
CA THR A 18 -9.08 -10.75 -3.24
C THR A 18 -9.75 -11.68 -4.23
N ASP A 19 -11.07 -11.84 -4.10
CA ASP A 19 -11.84 -12.69 -5.04
C ASP A 19 -11.73 -12.19 -6.47
N ASP A 20 -11.48 -10.90 -6.66
CA ASP A 20 -11.34 -10.29 -7.98
C ASP A 20 -9.87 -10.23 -8.45
N GLY A 21 -8.95 -10.79 -7.68
CA GLY A 21 -7.53 -10.79 -7.99
C GLY A 21 -6.73 -9.95 -7.01
N PRO A 22 -5.46 -9.63 -7.34
CA PRO A 22 -4.63 -8.87 -6.42
C PRO A 22 -5.08 -7.41 -6.31
N ALA A 23 -4.95 -6.87 -5.11
CA ALA A 23 -5.28 -5.48 -4.82
C ALA A 23 -4.22 -4.91 -3.88
N LEU A 24 -4.20 -3.58 -3.75
CA LEU A 24 -3.31 -2.89 -2.83
C LEU A 24 -4.13 -2.43 -1.63
N GLU A 25 -3.75 -2.92 -0.46
CA GLU A 25 -4.38 -2.50 0.79
C GLU A 25 -3.66 -1.27 1.31
N VAL A 26 -4.41 -0.22 1.60
CA VAL A 26 -3.85 1.05 2.07
C VAL A 26 -4.24 1.27 3.52
N LYS A 27 -3.26 1.52 4.36
CA LYS A 27 -3.46 1.88 5.76
C LYS A 27 -2.79 3.21 6.06
N ARG A 28 -3.41 3.96 6.93
CA ARG A 28 -2.87 5.23 7.43
C ARG A 28 -2.94 5.20 8.94
N ASN A 29 -1.78 5.36 9.61
CA ASN A 29 -1.69 5.29 11.07
C ASN A 29 -2.33 4.02 11.63
N ASP A 30 -2.07 2.89 10.95
CA ASP A 30 -2.61 1.58 11.28
C ASP A 30 -4.13 1.44 11.08
N GLU A 31 -4.78 2.46 10.52
CA GLU A 31 -6.19 2.36 10.14
C GLU A 31 -6.32 1.96 8.69
N TRP A 32 -7.16 0.98 8.44
CA TRP A 32 -7.49 0.59 7.07
C TRP A 32 -8.27 1.71 6.39
N LEU A 33 -7.84 2.10 5.19
CA LEU A 33 -8.54 3.12 4.40
C LEU A 33 -9.29 2.52 3.22
N ALA A 34 -8.59 1.78 2.38
CA ALA A 34 -9.19 1.31 1.15
C ALA A 34 -8.35 0.22 0.50
N TRP A 35 -8.97 -0.50 -0.42
CA TRP A 35 -8.27 -1.33 -1.39
C TRP A 35 -8.30 -0.61 -2.73
N VAL A 36 -7.17 -0.57 -3.41
CA VAL A 36 -7.07 0.01 -4.75
C VAL A 36 -6.46 -1.02 -5.70
N THR A 37 -6.82 -0.94 -6.96
CA THR A 37 -6.42 -1.94 -7.94
C THR A 37 -5.40 -1.41 -8.94
N SER A 38 -4.98 -0.17 -8.81
CA SER A 38 -3.99 0.40 -9.71
C SER A 38 -3.08 1.37 -8.96
N VAL A 39 -1.87 1.52 -9.49
CA VAL A 39 -0.90 2.48 -8.94
C VAL A 39 -1.42 3.91 -9.09
N ARG A 40 -2.16 4.18 -10.15
CA ARG A 40 -2.75 5.50 -10.37
C ARG A 40 -3.73 5.86 -9.26
N ALA A 41 -4.62 4.93 -8.93
CA ALA A 41 -5.58 5.14 -7.85
C ALA A 41 -4.85 5.28 -6.50
N LEU A 42 -3.79 4.50 -6.30
CA LEU A 42 -2.97 4.61 -5.11
C LEU A 42 -2.36 6.00 -4.97
N GLY A 43 -1.86 6.55 -6.07
CA GLY A 43 -1.24 7.88 -6.06
C GLY A 43 -2.20 9.01 -5.73
N GLU A 44 -3.50 8.79 -5.90
CA GLU A 44 -4.51 9.77 -5.52
C GLU A 44 -4.76 9.79 -4.01
N LEU A 45 -4.45 8.69 -3.33
CA LEU A 45 -4.65 8.57 -1.89
C LEU A 45 -3.37 8.81 -1.09
N VAL A 46 -2.24 8.42 -1.64
CA VAL A 46 -0.97 8.34 -0.91
C VAL A 46 0.11 9.11 -1.68
N PRO A 47 0.94 9.90 -1.01
CA PRO A 47 2.07 10.56 -1.67
C PRO A 47 3.13 9.50 -2.02
N LEU A 48 3.12 9.04 -3.28
CA LEU A 48 3.98 7.94 -3.71
C LEU A 48 5.47 8.22 -3.54
N ASP A 49 5.86 9.49 -3.64
CA ASP A 49 7.25 9.90 -3.49
C ASP A 49 7.77 9.72 -2.07
N GLN A 50 6.89 9.54 -1.10
CA GLN A 50 7.25 9.29 0.29
C GLN A 50 7.34 7.81 0.62
N LEU A 51 6.90 6.95 -0.27
CA LEU A 51 6.89 5.51 -0.03
C LEU A 51 8.25 4.89 -0.32
N VAL A 52 8.65 4.00 0.55
CA VAL A 52 9.86 3.18 0.39
C VAL A 52 9.41 1.74 0.24
N GLN A 53 9.95 1.04 -0.74
CA GLN A 53 9.64 -0.36 -0.93
C GLN A 53 10.25 -1.18 0.19
N LEU A 54 9.42 -2.00 0.82
CA LEU A 54 9.86 -2.90 1.87
C LEU A 54 10.49 -4.14 1.23
N PRO A 55 11.50 -4.74 1.86
CA PRO A 55 12.07 -5.96 1.35
C PRO A 55 11.04 -7.09 1.38
N ALA A 56 11.14 -7.99 0.41
CA ALA A 56 10.28 -9.17 0.39
C ALA A 56 10.58 -10.02 1.61
N GLU A 57 9.55 -10.39 2.33
CA GLU A 57 9.68 -11.35 3.42
C GLU A 57 9.81 -12.75 2.83
N SER A 58 10.84 -13.43 3.22
CA SER A 58 11.05 -14.81 2.75
C SER A 58 10.41 -15.82 3.68
#